data_eca788c52ce0a54ea1de722578da1a52
#
_entry.id   eca788c52ce0a54ea1de722578da1a52
#
_cell.length_a   1.000
_cell.length_b   1.000
_cell.length_c   1.000
_cell.angle_alpha   90.00
_cell.angle_beta   90.00
_cell.angle_gamma   90.00
#
_symmetry.space_group_name_H-M   'P 1'
#
loop_
_entity.id
_entity.type
_entity.pdbx_description
1 polymer ?
#
loop_
_entity_poly.entity_id
_entity_poly.type
_entity_poly.pdbx_seq_one_letter_code
_entity_poly.pdbx_strand_id
1 'polypeptide(L)'
;MKKQTFEILPVSPEERKHLISLSYDEIGDFLQEKDSLRLISYLNSNSVKIAEMAIITLNHREDFWTVVEEVLDKKLLKNRLAKICFLSGVYHFGKTDLGIKTSISFLNDKSLDVVEEALWGIVFYNDVKYIELVAETQKKYSQETEIYSRFTKAIQALTQGNPFLYSSGFLDRENVWKLDKNLK
;
A
#
# COMPACT_ATOMS: atom_id res chain seq x y z
N MET A 1 27.50 4.86 18.93
CA MET A 1 26.09 5.19 18.65
C MET A 1 25.23 3.99 19.01
N LYS A 2 24.33 4.12 19.98
CA LYS A 2 23.36 3.05 20.29
C LYS A 2 22.38 2.97 19.10
N LYS A 3 22.27 1.79 18.45
CA LYS A 3 21.19 1.53 17.50
C LYS A 3 19.87 1.70 18.27
N GLN A 4 19.15 2.76 17.96
CA GLN A 4 17.77 2.88 18.42
C GLN A 4 17.00 1.71 17.80
N THR A 5 16.60 0.75 18.62
CA THR A 5 15.69 -0.32 18.23
C THR A 5 14.33 0.32 18.02
N PHE A 6 13.94 0.49 16.77
CA PHE A 6 12.59 0.95 16.41
C PHE A 6 11.61 -0.19 16.68
N GLU A 7 10.98 -0.16 17.82
CA GLU A 7 9.94 -1.11 18.17
C GLU A 7 8.59 -0.47 17.86
N ILE A 8 7.88 -1.04 16.86
CA ILE A 8 6.52 -0.61 16.55
C ILE A 8 5.60 -1.24 17.58
N LEU A 9 5.11 -0.43 18.51
CA LEU A 9 4.13 -0.87 19.48
C LEU A 9 2.75 -1.09 18.80
N PRO A 10 2.13 -2.26 18.95
CA PRO A 10 0.82 -2.49 18.37
C PRO A 10 -0.24 -1.56 18.97
N VAL A 11 -1.26 -1.27 18.18
CA VAL A 11 -2.46 -0.56 18.66
C VAL A 11 -3.22 -1.49 19.60
N SER A 12 -3.57 -1.02 20.80
CA SER A 12 -4.32 -1.84 21.75
C SER A 12 -5.73 -2.14 21.24
N PRO A 13 -6.36 -3.26 21.67
CA PRO A 13 -7.74 -3.56 21.29
C PRO A 13 -8.73 -2.47 21.69
N GLU A 14 -8.54 -1.85 22.85
CA GLU A 14 -9.37 -0.76 23.37
C GLU A 14 -9.23 0.49 22.51
N GLU A 15 -7.99 0.91 22.21
CA GLU A 15 -7.69 2.05 21.36
C GLU A 15 -8.25 1.82 19.94
N ARG A 16 -8.06 0.62 19.38
CA ARG A 16 -8.63 0.25 18.08
C ARG A 16 -10.15 0.33 18.08
N LYS A 17 -10.82 -0.20 19.10
CA LYS A 17 -12.28 -0.16 19.24
C LYS A 17 -12.78 1.28 19.32
N HIS A 18 -12.10 2.12 20.09
CA HIS A 18 -12.40 3.53 20.19
C HIS A 18 -12.29 4.21 18.81
N LEU A 19 -11.16 4.05 18.11
CA LEU A 19 -10.95 4.68 16.80
C LEU A 19 -11.97 4.24 15.75
N ILE A 20 -12.38 2.97 15.74
CA ILE A 20 -13.41 2.49 14.80
C ILE A 20 -14.76 3.19 15.03
N SER A 21 -15.07 3.60 16.25
CA SER A 21 -16.33 4.31 16.58
C SER A 21 -16.33 5.79 16.19
N LEU A 22 -15.16 6.39 15.95
CA LEU A 22 -15.03 7.80 15.55
C LEU A 22 -15.38 7.99 14.06
N SER A 23 -15.70 9.21 13.65
CA SER A 23 -15.75 9.61 12.24
C SER A 23 -14.36 9.60 11.60
N TYR A 24 -14.28 9.76 10.27
CA TYR A 24 -12.97 9.88 9.58
C TYR A 24 -12.22 11.14 10.03
N ASP A 25 -12.93 12.26 10.18
CA ASP A 25 -12.33 13.54 10.59
C ASP A 25 -11.75 13.43 12.01
N GLU A 26 -12.52 12.87 12.97
CA GLU A 26 -12.05 12.66 14.34
C GLU A 26 -10.84 11.73 14.42
N ILE A 27 -10.77 10.69 13.58
CA ILE A 27 -9.57 9.84 13.47
C ILE A 27 -8.40 10.65 12.91
N GLY A 28 -8.64 11.47 11.88
CA GLY A 28 -7.64 12.33 11.28
C GLY A 28 -7.01 13.26 12.32
N ASP A 29 -7.83 13.98 13.07
CA ASP A 29 -7.40 14.88 14.15
C ASP A 29 -6.58 14.13 15.22
N PHE A 30 -7.07 12.97 15.66
CA PHE A 30 -6.34 12.15 16.62
C PHE A 30 -4.96 11.70 16.10
N LEU A 31 -4.85 11.34 14.83
CA LEU A 31 -3.63 10.81 14.24
C LEU A 31 -2.62 11.93 13.92
N GLN A 32 -3.06 13.17 13.71
CA GLN A 32 -2.16 14.29 13.44
C GLN A 32 -1.18 14.57 14.59
N GLU A 33 -1.57 14.29 15.82
CA GLU A 33 -0.72 14.45 17.00
C GLU A 33 0.32 13.34 17.18
N LYS A 34 0.25 12.24 16.40
CA LYS A 34 1.12 11.08 16.53
C LYS A 34 2.39 11.27 15.71
N ASP A 35 3.52 10.74 16.19
CA ASP A 35 4.73 10.64 15.36
C ASP A 35 4.58 9.63 14.22
N SER A 36 5.47 9.70 13.24
CA SER A 36 5.41 8.88 12.03
C SER A 36 5.53 7.37 12.31
N LEU A 37 6.28 6.97 13.34
CA LEU A 37 6.37 5.56 13.73
C LEU A 37 5.08 5.05 14.35
N ARG A 38 4.41 5.90 15.14
CA ARG A 38 3.10 5.56 15.68
C ARG A 38 2.06 5.44 14.56
N LEU A 39 2.14 6.26 13.50
CA LEU A 39 1.30 6.12 12.31
C LEU A 39 1.49 4.76 11.62
N ILE A 40 2.72 4.22 11.57
CA ILE A 40 2.95 2.86 11.07
C ILE A 40 2.28 1.79 11.95
N SER A 41 2.17 2.01 13.26
CA SER A 41 1.39 1.11 14.13
C SER A 41 -0.09 1.09 13.76
N TYR A 42 -0.68 2.25 13.51
CA TYR A 42 -2.08 2.37 13.09
C TYR A 42 -2.30 1.81 11.68
N LEU A 43 -1.36 1.96 10.77
CA LEU A 43 -1.39 1.32 9.46
C LEU A 43 -1.46 -0.20 9.59
N ASN A 44 -0.82 -0.79 10.61
CA ASN A 44 -0.87 -2.22 10.92
C ASN A 44 -2.09 -2.66 11.77
N SER A 45 -3.07 -1.81 11.99
CA SER A 45 -4.20 -2.05 12.91
C SER A 45 -5.21 -3.12 12.49
N ASN A 46 -5.14 -3.64 11.26
CA ASN A 46 -6.15 -4.51 10.65
C ASN A 46 -7.56 -3.87 10.53
N SER A 47 -7.66 -2.55 10.51
CA SER A 47 -8.88 -1.81 10.20
C SER A 47 -8.63 -0.94 8.97
N VAL A 48 -9.47 -1.09 7.94
CA VAL A 48 -9.37 -0.29 6.71
C VAL A 48 -9.44 1.19 7.06
N LYS A 49 -10.43 1.58 7.83
CA LYS A 49 -10.66 2.97 8.23
C LYS A 49 -9.45 3.60 8.92
N ILE A 50 -8.86 2.88 9.89
CA ILE A 50 -7.70 3.37 10.63
C ILE A 50 -6.46 3.39 9.73
N ALA A 51 -6.25 2.34 8.93
CA ALA A 51 -5.09 2.23 8.05
C ALA A 51 -5.10 3.30 6.95
N GLU A 52 -6.25 3.56 6.33
CA GLU A 52 -6.43 4.64 5.35
C GLU A 52 -6.12 6.01 5.97
N MET A 53 -6.67 6.30 7.14
CA MET A 53 -6.40 7.57 7.80
C MET A 53 -4.95 7.70 8.25
N ALA A 54 -4.32 6.61 8.69
CA ALA A 54 -2.90 6.61 9.05
C ALA A 54 -2.00 6.93 7.85
N ILE A 55 -2.26 6.34 6.68
CA ILE A 55 -1.45 6.64 5.49
C ILE A 55 -1.74 8.05 4.95
N ILE A 56 -2.98 8.51 4.98
CA ILE A 56 -3.32 9.88 4.59
C ILE A 56 -2.58 10.88 5.49
N THR A 57 -2.62 10.67 6.81
CA THR A 57 -1.92 11.53 7.76
C THR A 57 -0.40 11.49 7.55
N LEU A 58 0.16 10.29 7.32
CA LEU A 58 1.59 10.11 7.07
C LEU A 58 2.03 10.84 5.79
N ASN A 59 1.21 10.81 4.75
CA ASN A 59 1.47 11.46 3.48
C ASN A 59 1.65 12.98 3.60
N HIS A 60 1.04 13.61 4.58
CA HIS A 60 1.17 15.04 4.85
C HIS A 60 2.38 15.40 5.72
N ARG A 61 3.21 14.42 6.11
CA ARG A 61 4.42 14.65 6.91
C ARG A 61 5.62 15.01 6.03
N GLU A 62 6.44 15.93 6.52
CA GLU A 62 7.68 16.31 5.85
C GLU A 62 8.67 15.13 5.75
N ASP A 63 8.64 14.23 6.72
CA ASP A 63 9.49 13.04 6.79
C ASP A 63 8.94 11.82 6.04
N PHE A 64 7.84 11.97 5.28
CA PHE A 64 7.17 10.85 4.59
C PHE A 64 8.12 9.93 3.84
N TRP A 65 8.98 10.47 2.99
CA TRP A 65 9.88 9.66 2.18
C TRP A 65 10.96 8.97 3.01
N THR A 66 11.44 9.60 4.09
CA THR A 66 12.34 8.95 5.06
C THR A 66 11.66 7.77 5.73
N VAL A 67 10.38 7.91 6.08
CA VAL A 67 9.58 6.82 6.65
C VAL A 67 9.35 5.71 5.64
N VAL A 68 9.13 6.03 4.35
CA VAL A 68 9.01 5.02 3.29
C VAL A 68 10.28 4.16 3.21
N GLU A 69 11.48 4.76 3.21
CA GLU A 69 12.74 4.02 3.25
C GLU A 69 12.85 3.11 4.48
N GLU A 70 12.54 3.63 5.66
CA GLU A 70 12.57 2.84 6.89
C GLU A 70 11.59 1.68 6.90
N VAL A 71 10.38 1.89 6.36
CA VAL A 71 9.36 0.85 6.24
C VAL A 71 9.85 -0.31 5.38
N LEU A 72 10.52 -0.01 4.27
CA LEU A 72 11.07 -1.03 3.38
C LEU A 72 12.26 -1.76 4.02
N ASP A 73 13.23 -1.02 4.52
CA ASP A 73 14.46 -1.57 5.09
C ASP A 73 14.20 -2.48 6.31
N LYS A 74 13.31 -2.03 7.18
CA LYS A 74 12.99 -2.74 8.43
C LYS A 74 11.78 -3.67 8.31
N LYS A 75 11.14 -3.74 7.13
CA LYS A 75 9.95 -4.58 6.86
C LYS A 75 8.85 -4.36 7.89
N LEU A 76 8.48 -3.10 8.10
CA LEU A 76 7.58 -2.69 9.17
C LEU A 76 6.11 -3.02 8.91
N LEU A 77 5.71 -3.33 7.68
CA LEU A 77 4.32 -3.70 7.34
C LEU A 77 4.07 -5.18 7.64
N LYS A 78 3.19 -5.44 8.59
CA LYS A 78 3.00 -6.78 9.16
C LYS A 78 1.87 -7.58 8.51
N ASN A 79 0.92 -6.90 7.87
CA ASN A 79 -0.27 -7.55 7.30
C ASN A 79 -0.55 -7.05 5.87
N ARG A 80 -1.45 -7.78 5.18
CA ARG A 80 -1.86 -7.50 3.80
C ARG A 80 -2.44 -6.09 3.64
N LEU A 81 -3.36 -5.72 4.52
CA LEU A 81 -4.04 -4.42 4.47
C LEU A 81 -3.05 -3.26 4.61
N ALA A 82 -2.13 -3.35 5.57
CA ALA A 82 -1.09 -2.34 5.76
C ALA A 82 -0.25 -2.12 4.49
N LYS A 83 0.11 -3.21 3.79
CA LYS A 83 0.86 -3.14 2.54
C LYS A 83 0.06 -2.47 1.42
N ILE A 84 -1.22 -2.83 1.26
CA ILE A 84 -2.11 -2.24 0.26
C ILE A 84 -2.29 -0.74 0.51
N CYS A 85 -2.67 -0.34 1.73
CA CYS A 85 -2.85 1.07 2.07
C CYS A 85 -1.54 1.86 1.89
N PHE A 86 -0.40 1.29 2.29
CA PHE A 86 0.90 1.91 2.13
C PHE A 86 1.27 2.13 0.67
N LEU A 87 1.13 1.12 -0.17
CA LEU A 87 1.38 1.21 -1.61
C LEU A 87 0.48 2.28 -2.25
N SER A 88 -0.82 2.25 -1.93
CA SER A 88 -1.78 3.26 -2.39
C SER A 88 -1.34 4.67 -2.01
N GLY A 89 -0.94 4.89 -0.76
CA GLY A 89 -0.41 6.17 -0.31
C GLY A 89 0.84 6.61 -1.07
N VAL A 90 1.79 5.69 -1.26
CA VAL A 90 3.07 6.01 -1.91
C VAL A 90 2.90 6.48 -3.36
N TYR A 91 2.09 5.79 -4.18
CA TYR A 91 1.96 6.19 -5.58
C TYR A 91 1.08 7.45 -5.77
N HIS A 92 0.13 7.70 -4.89
CA HIS A 92 -0.68 8.93 -4.93
C HIS A 92 0.13 10.19 -4.60
N PHE A 93 1.23 10.06 -3.85
CA PHE A 93 2.02 11.20 -3.37
C PHE A 93 3.05 11.74 -4.38
N GLY A 94 3.11 11.16 -5.55
CA GLY A 94 3.93 11.67 -6.64
C GLY A 94 4.88 10.65 -7.24
N LYS A 95 5.29 10.95 -8.46
CA LYS A 95 6.19 10.11 -9.25
C LYS A 95 7.63 10.31 -8.79
N THR A 96 8.08 9.53 -7.82
CA THR A 96 9.45 9.55 -7.32
C THR A 96 10.16 8.22 -7.56
N ASP A 97 11.49 8.25 -7.66
CA ASP A 97 12.29 7.01 -7.79
C ASP A 97 12.08 6.06 -6.62
N LEU A 98 11.86 6.59 -5.42
CA LEU A 98 11.58 5.78 -4.24
C LEU A 98 10.18 5.17 -4.30
N GLY A 99 9.19 5.90 -4.79
CA GLY A 99 7.83 5.40 -4.98
C GLY A 99 7.78 4.21 -5.93
N ILE A 100 8.44 4.30 -7.09
CA ILE A 100 8.49 3.17 -8.03
C ILE A 100 9.29 1.99 -7.47
N LYS A 101 10.42 2.23 -6.79
CA LYS A 101 11.18 1.18 -6.11
C LYS A 101 10.31 0.46 -5.06
N THR A 102 9.48 1.22 -4.34
CA THR A 102 8.52 0.66 -3.39
C THR A 102 7.58 -0.31 -4.10
N SER A 103 6.90 0.12 -5.16
CA SER A 103 6.00 -0.75 -5.93
C SER A 103 6.71 -2.00 -6.45
N ILE A 104 7.90 -1.85 -7.03
CA ILE A 104 8.70 -2.99 -7.53
C ILE A 104 9.02 -3.99 -6.42
N SER A 105 9.32 -3.52 -5.21
CA SER A 105 9.68 -4.41 -4.08
C SER A 105 8.55 -5.34 -3.65
N PHE A 106 7.29 -4.99 -3.94
CA PHE A 106 6.12 -5.78 -3.62
C PHE A 106 5.58 -6.66 -4.76
N LEU A 107 6.17 -6.62 -5.97
CA LEU A 107 5.76 -7.48 -7.09
C LEU A 107 5.90 -8.99 -6.83
N ASN A 108 6.68 -9.37 -5.84
CA ASN A 108 6.86 -10.76 -5.42
C ASN A 108 6.26 -11.04 -4.02
N ASP A 109 5.30 -10.24 -3.58
CA ASP A 109 4.61 -10.52 -2.32
C ASP A 109 3.79 -11.81 -2.45
N LYS A 110 3.63 -12.52 -1.33
CA LYS A 110 2.83 -13.74 -1.28
C LYS A 110 1.32 -13.50 -1.43
N SER A 111 0.86 -12.27 -1.20
CA SER A 111 -0.53 -11.87 -1.36
C SER A 111 -0.74 -11.28 -2.76
N LEU A 112 -1.63 -11.89 -3.54
CA LEU A 112 -1.94 -11.43 -4.89
C LEU A 112 -2.54 -10.02 -4.90
N ASP A 113 -3.32 -9.64 -3.89
CA ASP A 113 -3.87 -8.29 -3.78
C ASP A 113 -2.75 -7.23 -3.59
N VAL A 114 -1.69 -7.60 -2.85
CA VAL A 114 -0.52 -6.73 -2.69
C VAL A 114 0.25 -6.60 -4.01
N VAL A 115 0.39 -7.71 -4.76
CA VAL A 115 1.01 -7.70 -6.09
C VAL A 115 0.19 -6.84 -7.06
N GLU A 116 -1.13 -6.94 -7.01
CA GLU A 116 -2.03 -6.13 -7.85
C GLU A 116 -1.89 -4.63 -7.55
N GLU A 117 -1.84 -4.26 -6.27
CA GLU A 117 -1.62 -2.87 -5.84
C GLU A 117 -0.23 -2.37 -6.28
N ALA A 118 0.79 -3.22 -6.20
CA ALA A 118 2.13 -2.90 -6.67
C ALA A 118 2.17 -2.68 -8.20
N LEU A 119 1.46 -3.50 -8.97
CA LEU A 119 1.31 -3.32 -10.42
C LEU A 119 0.63 -1.98 -10.73
N TRP A 120 -0.40 -1.62 -9.98
CA TRP A 120 -1.06 -0.33 -10.14
C TRP A 120 -0.08 0.82 -9.95
N GLY A 121 0.73 0.78 -8.89
CA GLY A 121 1.77 1.78 -8.66
C GLY A 121 2.72 1.91 -9.85
N ILE A 122 3.19 0.79 -10.43
CA ILE A 122 4.07 0.80 -11.61
C ILE A 122 3.37 1.40 -12.83
N VAL A 123 2.14 1.01 -13.09
CA VAL A 123 1.33 1.52 -14.20
C VAL A 123 1.06 3.02 -14.03
N PHE A 124 0.82 3.48 -12.82
CA PHE A 124 0.60 4.89 -12.51
C PHE A 124 1.82 5.76 -12.87
N TYR A 125 3.04 5.23 -12.70
CA TYR A 125 4.26 5.90 -13.16
C TYR A 125 4.35 6.04 -14.68
N ASN A 126 3.71 5.12 -15.40
CA ASN A 126 3.55 5.14 -16.85
C ASN A 126 4.88 5.31 -17.61
N ASP A 127 5.89 4.51 -17.24
CA ASP A 127 7.21 4.51 -17.89
C ASP A 127 7.45 3.15 -18.56
N VAL A 128 7.60 3.17 -19.87
CA VAL A 128 7.77 1.99 -20.73
C VAL A 128 8.98 1.12 -20.35
N LYS A 129 9.98 1.67 -19.67
CA LYS A 129 11.16 0.92 -19.22
C LYS A 129 10.82 -0.23 -18.25
N TYR A 130 9.63 -0.20 -17.61
CA TYR A 130 9.19 -1.25 -16.68
C TYR A 130 8.44 -2.39 -17.34
N ILE A 131 8.15 -2.32 -18.65
CA ILE A 131 7.43 -3.38 -19.38
C ILE A 131 8.16 -4.72 -19.26
N GLU A 132 9.48 -4.74 -19.48
CA GLU A 132 10.27 -5.97 -19.40
C GLU A 132 10.22 -6.58 -17.99
N LEU A 133 10.39 -5.77 -16.94
CA LEU A 133 10.29 -6.21 -15.55
C LEU A 133 8.92 -6.85 -15.24
N VAL A 134 7.84 -6.19 -15.69
CA VAL A 134 6.47 -6.67 -15.48
C VAL A 134 6.24 -7.98 -16.23
N ALA A 135 6.70 -8.08 -17.49
CA ALA A 135 6.59 -9.29 -18.30
C ALA A 135 7.39 -10.47 -17.72
N GLU A 136 8.60 -10.23 -17.24
CA GLU A 136 9.40 -11.27 -16.57
C GLU A 136 8.74 -11.75 -15.27
N THR A 137 8.16 -10.84 -14.50
CA THR A 137 7.44 -11.21 -13.29
C THR A 137 6.18 -12.01 -13.60
N GLN A 138 5.46 -11.68 -14.67
CA GLN A 138 4.28 -12.40 -15.13
C GLN A 138 4.53 -13.89 -15.37
N LYS A 139 5.72 -14.27 -15.90
CA LYS A 139 6.09 -15.66 -16.20
C LYS A 139 6.06 -16.60 -14.99
N LYS A 140 6.02 -16.04 -13.77
CA LYS A 140 5.90 -16.81 -12.52
C LYS A 140 4.50 -17.36 -12.27
N TYR A 141 3.50 -16.86 -13.00
CA TYR A 141 2.10 -17.20 -12.82
C TYR A 141 1.57 -18.02 -13.99
N SER A 142 0.65 -18.95 -13.72
CA SER A 142 -0.06 -19.70 -14.76
C SER A 142 -0.94 -18.75 -15.58
N GLN A 143 -0.99 -18.95 -16.89
CA GLN A 143 -1.76 -18.16 -17.84
C GLN A 143 -3.29 -18.14 -17.56
N GLU A 144 -3.78 -19.16 -16.86
CA GLU A 144 -5.20 -19.32 -16.51
C GLU A 144 -5.59 -18.51 -15.25
N THR A 145 -4.62 -17.89 -14.58
CA THR A 145 -4.87 -17.17 -13.32
C THR A 145 -5.32 -15.71 -13.56
N GLU A 146 -6.15 -15.21 -12.67
CA GLU A 146 -6.57 -13.81 -12.70
C GLU A 146 -5.37 -12.87 -12.59
N ILE A 147 -4.40 -13.17 -11.75
CA ILE A 147 -3.21 -12.33 -11.59
C ILE A 147 -2.39 -12.25 -12.89
N TYR A 148 -2.29 -13.34 -13.68
CA TYR A 148 -1.66 -13.30 -14.99
C TYR A 148 -2.35 -12.31 -15.92
N SER A 149 -3.70 -12.30 -15.92
CA SER A 149 -4.50 -11.33 -16.68
C SER A 149 -4.23 -9.88 -16.22
N ARG A 150 -4.02 -9.65 -14.91
CA ARG A 150 -3.66 -8.34 -14.38
C ARG A 150 -2.30 -7.87 -14.90
N PHE A 151 -1.31 -8.74 -14.92
CA PHE A 151 -0.01 -8.43 -15.53
C PHE A 151 -0.14 -8.08 -17.02
N THR A 152 -0.96 -8.83 -17.78
CA THR A 152 -1.21 -8.55 -19.19
C THR A 152 -1.81 -7.15 -19.39
N LYS A 153 -2.79 -6.78 -18.57
CA LYS A 153 -3.38 -5.42 -18.60
C LYS A 153 -2.36 -4.34 -18.23
N ALA A 154 -1.49 -4.61 -17.25
CA ALA A 154 -0.44 -3.67 -16.87
C ALA A 154 0.55 -3.43 -18.03
N ILE A 155 0.99 -4.50 -18.71
CA ILE A 155 1.85 -4.41 -19.89
C ILE A 155 1.16 -3.60 -21.00
N GLN A 156 -0.11 -3.89 -21.27
CA GLN A 156 -0.89 -3.15 -22.26
C GLN A 156 -0.98 -1.66 -21.92
N ALA A 157 -1.29 -1.33 -20.66
CA ALA A 157 -1.40 0.04 -20.18
C ALA A 157 -0.07 0.81 -20.37
N LEU A 158 1.05 0.20 -19.97
CA LEU A 158 2.38 0.76 -20.14
C LEU A 158 2.77 0.94 -21.62
N THR A 159 2.46 -0.06 -22.47
CA THR A 159 2.77 -0.03 -23.90
C THR A 159 2.01 1.10 -24.62
N GLN A 160 0.76 1.33 -24.22
CA GLN A 160 -0.08 2.37 -24.81
C GLN A 160 0.05 3.74 -24.12
N GLY A 161 0.86 3.85 -23.07
CA GLY A 161 0.99 5.07 -22.30
C GLY A 161 -0.30 5.52 -21.62
N ASN A 162 -1.22 4.57 -21.36
CA ASN A 162 -2.55 4.86 -20.80
C ASN A 162 -2.83 4.05 -19.52
N PRO A 163 -2.55 4.60 -18.33
CA PRO A 163 -2.80 3.93 -17.07
C PRO A 163 -4.24 3.50 -16.83
N PHE A 164 -5.21 4.21 -17.43
CA PHE A 164 -6.64 3.90 -17.27
C PHE A 164 -7.04 2.54 -17.86
N LEU A 165 -6.26 1.97 -18.78
CA LEU A 165 -6.47 0.63 -19.28
C LEU A 165 -6.30 -0.46 -18.21
N TYR A 166 -5.49 -0.17 -17.19
CA TYR A 166 -5.33 -1.06 -16.04
C TYR A 166 -6.43 -0.88 -15.00
N SER A 167 -6.94 0.35 -14.85
CA SER A 167 -7.90 0.71 -13.79
C SER A 167 -9.29 0.08 -13.94
N SER A 168 -9.65 -0.44 -15.12
CA SER A 168 -10.93 -1.09 -15.33
C SER A 168 -11.05 -2.40 -14.54
N GLY A 169 -11.66 -2.33 -13.38
CA GLY A 169 -11.84 -3.45 -12.45
C GLY A 169 -10.93 -3.41 -11.23
N PHE A 170 -10.19 -2.32 -11.06
CA PHE A 170 -9.35 -2.10 -9.92
C PHE A 170 -10.17 -1.67 -8.71
N LEU A 171 -9.86 -2.30 -7.59
CA LEU A 171 -10.49 -2.08 -6.30
C LEU A 171 -11.99 -1.80 -6.47
N ASP A 172 -12.72 -2.84 -6.74
CA ASP A 172 -14.07 -2.88 -6.19
C ASP A 172 -13.87 -2.57 -4.69
N ARG A 173 -14.01 -1.27 -4.36
CA ARG A 173 -13.88 -0.81 -2.97
C ARG A 173 -14.70 -1.69 -2.03
N GLU A 174 -15.80 -2.29 -2.54
CA GLU A 174 -16.56 -3.29 -1.82
C GLU A 174 -15.72 -4.52 -1.40
N ASN A 175 -14.71 -4.95 -2.15
CA ASN A 175 -13.88 -6.09 -1.78
C ASN A 175 -12.86 -5.73 -0.70
N VAL A 176 -12.33 -4.53 -0.69
CA VAL A 176 -11.50 -4.03 0.43
C VAL A 176 -12.35 -3.86 1.68
N TRP A 177 -13.58 -3.33 1.55
CA TRP A 177 -14.54 -3.16 2.65
C TRP A 177 -15.11 -4.48 3.17
N LYS A 178 -15.15 -5.56 2.37
CA LYS A 178 -15.50 -6.92 2.82
C LYS A 178 -14.47 -7.49 3.80
N LEU A 179 -13.21 -7.00 3.78
CA LEU A 179 -12.20 -7.40 4.75
C LEU A 179 -12.56 -7.00 6.19
N ASP A 180 -13.20 -5.84 6.40
CA ASP A 180 -13.64 -5.42 7.73
C ASP A 180 -14.86 -6.23 8.24
N LYS A 181 -15.68 -6.80 7.35
CA LYS A 181 -16.84 -7.63 7.72
C LYS A 181 -16.45 -9.04 8.18
N ASN A 182 -15.29 -9.54 7.78
CA ASN A 182 -14.79 -10.87 8.15
C ASN A 182 -13.91 -10.86 9.41
N LEU A 183 -13.77 -9.72 10.06
CA LEU A 183 -12.98 -9.52 11.28
C LEU A 183 -13.89 -9.45 12.54
N LYS A 184 -15.09 -10.07 12.49
CA LYS A 184 -15.95 -10.25 13.67
C LYS A 184 -15.52 -11.43 14.50
#